data_af4189b908e14c8babb72850b2cb94ba
#
_entry.id   af4189b908e14c8babb72850b2cb94ba
#
_cell.length_a   1.000
_cell.length_b   1.000
_cell.length_c   1.000
_cell.angle_alpha   90.00
_cell.angle_beta   90.00
_cell.angle_gamma   90.00
#
_symmetry.space_group_name_H-M   'P 1'
#
loop_
_entity.id
_entity.type
_entity.pdbx_description
1 polymer ?
#
loop_
_entity_poly.entity_id
_entity_poly.type
_entity_poly.pdbx_seq_one_letter_code
_entity_poly.pdbx_strand_id
1 'polypeptide(L)'
;MAQIFTVAQQKGGAGKTTLVAHLAVALTAARHRVALLDIDPQQSLTQWYRQRAARLGDAGAGVLLESVEGWRTRNEAARLARGHDIVLIDSPPHAEMEAKMAVRSADLVIVPVQPSPMDVWATRPTLRLAQQEKVPALVVLNRVPPRARLTDEMVAEIEKTGAALAGARLGNRIAFAAALAEGRSVGETQPRGRAAAEVDALADEILRLAGCTAR
;
A
#
# COMPACT_ATOMS: atom_id res chain seq x y z
N MET A 1 19.85 -1.98 2.92
CA MET A 1 19.13 -3.23 2.62
C MET A 1 17.85 -2.86 1.92
N ALA A 2 17.30 -3.75 1.07
CA ALA A 2 15.98 -3.54 0.51
C ALA A 2 14.94 -3.53 1.63
N GLN A 3 13.85 -2.79 1.43
CA GLN A 3 12.70 -2.76 2.34
C GLN A 3 11.51 -3.47 1.70
N ILE A 4 10.82 -4.29 2.47
CA ILE A 4 9.64 -5.01 2.03
C ILE A 4 8.43 -4.44 2.79
N PHE A 5 7.49 -3.84 2.08
CA PHE A 5 6.26 -3.30 2.64
C PHE A 5 5.06 -4.12 2.19
N THR A 6 4.26 -4.58 3.13
CA THR A 6 3.02 -5.30 2.83
C THR A 6 1.83 -4.39 3.08
N VAL A 7 0.98 -4.23 2.07
CA VAL A 7 -0.32 -3.57 2.25
C VAL A 7 -1.36 -4.63 2.56
N ALA A 8 -1.82 -4.66 3.81
CA ALA A 8 -2.72 -5.69 4.31
C ALA A 8 -3.94 -5.09 5.02
N GLN A 9 -5.11 -5.63 4.73
CA GLN A 9 -6.36 -5.38 5.44
C GLN A 9 -7.32 -6.52 5.10
N GLN A 10 -7.89 -7.14 6.11
CA GLN A 10 -8.81 -8.27 5.91
C GLN A 10 -10.14 -7.84 5.28
N LYS A 11 -10.58 -6.60 5.52
CA LYS A 11 -11.79 -6.08 4.88
C LYS A 11 -11.57 -5.82 3.39
N GLY A 12 -12.45 -6.37 2.56
CA GLY A 12 -12.52 -6.05 1.13
C GLY A 12 -12.86 -4.58 0.90
N GLY A 13 -12.36 -3.98 -0.19
CA GLY A 13 -12.70 -2.59 -0.54
C GLY A 13 -11.97 -1.50 0.25
N ALA A 14 -11.04 -1.83 1.16
CA ALA A 14 -10.25 -0.86 1.91
C ALA A 14 -9.28 -0.04 1.03
N GLY A 15 -9.04 -0.47 -0.21
CA GLY A 15 -8.19 0.23 -1.17
C GLY A 15 -6.73 -0.21 -1.16
N LYS A 16 -6.43 -1.45 -0.77
CA LYS A 16 -5.08 -2.03 -0.76
C LYS A 16 -4.38 -1.87 -2.11
N THR A 17 -4.92 -2.47 -3.14
CA THR A 17 -4.38 -2.42 -4.52
C THR A 17 -4.23 -0.99 -5.04
N THR A 18 -5.23 -0.13 -4.78
CA THR A 18 -5.17 1.29 -5.12
C THR A 18 -3.96 1.96 -4.47
N LEU A 19 -3.77 1.72 -3.18
CA LEU A 19 -2.65 2.28 -2.43
C LEU A 19 -1.30 1.77 -2.94
N VAL A 20 -1.17 0.45 -3.17
CA VAL A 20 0.06 -0.15 -3.72
C VAL A 20 0.43 0.48 -5.05
N ALA A 21 -0.50 0.59 -5.98
CA ALA A 21 -0.24 1.15 -7.30
C ALA A 21 0.22 2.61 -7.26
N HIS A 22 -0.43 3.44 -6.44
CA HIS A 22 -0.04 4.85 -6.30
C HIS A 22 1.30 5.02 -5.57
N LEU A 23 1.53 4.28 -4.49
CA LEU A 23 2.82 4.28 -3.77
C LEU A 23 3.97 3.81 -4.66
N ALA A 24 3.76 2.77 -5.48
CA ALA A 24 4.78 2.26 -6.37
C ALA A 24 5.33 3.36 -7.30
N VAL A 25 4.43 4.12 -7.92
CA VAL A 25 4.82 5.19 -8.82
C VAL A 25 5.47 6.37 -8.06
N ALA A 26 4.95 6.75 -6.90
CA ALA A 26 5.53 7.82 -6.09
C ALA A 26 6.94 7.46 -5.61
N LEU A 27 7.16 6.23 -5.14
CA LEU A 27 8.47 5.74 -4.70
C LEU A 27 9.46 5.63 -5.87
N THR A 28 8.98 5.27 -7.07
CA THR A 28 9.81 5.28 -8.28
C THR A 28 10.18 6.71 -8.69
N ALA A 29 9.25 7.66 -8.59
CA ALA A 29 9.53 9.07 -8.82
C ALA A 29 10.56 9.64 -7.82
N ALA A 30 10.58 9.12 -6.59
CA ALA A 30 11.59 9.38 -5.57
C ALA A 30 12.93 8.63 -5.80
N ARG A 31 13.14 8.06 -7.01
CA ARG A 31 14.38 7.40 -7.45
C ARG A 31 14.69 6.05 -6.77
N HIS A 32 13.70 5.39 -6.18
CA HIS A 32 13.85 4.01 -5.71
C HIS A 32 13.54 3.01 -6.82
N ARG A 33 14.29 1.91 -6.88
CA ARG A 33 13.95 0.75 -7.71
C ARG A 33 12.86 -0.04 -6.98
N VAL A 34 11.66 -0.05 -7.54
CA VAL A 34 10.47 -0.64 -6.91
C VAL A 34 10.06 -1.92 -7.64
N ALA A 35 9.82 -2.99 -6.88
CA ALA A 35 9.14 -4.18 -7.35
C ALA A 35 7.79 -4.35 -6.66
N LEU A 36 6.84 -4.89 -7.40
CA LEU A 36 5.50 -5.23 -6.95
C LEU A 36 5.36 -6.74 -6.87
N LEU A 37 4.72 -7.22 -5.81
CA LEU A 37 4.37 -8.62 -5.65
C LEU A 37 2.87 -8.73 -5.40
N ASP A 38 2.14 -9.21 -6.41
CA ASP A 38 0.70 -9.42 -6.35
C ASP A 38 0.43 -10.86 -5.90
N ILE A 39 -0.13 -11.01 -4.70
CA ILE A 39 -0.53 -12.32 -4.16
C ILE A 39 -2.05 -12.45 -4.01
N ASP A 40 -2.82 -11.48 -4.53
CA ASP A 40 -4.27 -11.56 -4.56
C ASP A 40 -4.71 -12.42 -5.76
N PRO A 41 -5.48 -13.51 -5.55
CA PRO A 41 -6.04 -14.32 -6.64
C PRO A 41 -6.88 -13.50 -7.64
N GLN A 42 -7.41 -12.35 -7.24
CA GLN A 42 -8.14 -11.45 -8.15
C GLN A 42 -7.23 -10.71 -9.12
N GLN A 43 -5.92 -10.64 -8.85
CA GLN A 43 -4.89 -10.04 -9.70
C GLN A 43 -5.22 -8.59 -10.16
N SER A 44 -5.85 -7.81 -9.30
CA SER A 44 -6.22 -6.42 -9.64
C SER A 44 -5.00 -5.54 -9.87
N LEU A 45 -3.92 -5.73 -9.10
CA LEU A 45 -2.66 -5.02 -9.30
C LEU A 45 -1.99 -5.44 -10.62
N THR A 46 -2.01 -6.72 -10.94
CA THR A 46 -1.52 -7.29 -12.20
C THR A 46 -2.28 -6.70 -13.39
N GLN A 47 -3.60 -6.54 -13.28
CA GLN A 47 -4.41 -5.91 -14.32
C GLN A 47 -4.02 -4.45 -14.55
N TRP A 48 -3.86 -3.67 -13.48
CA TRP A 48 -3.38 -2.29 -13.56
C TRP A 48 -1.99 -2.23 -14.23
N TYR A 49 -1.07 -3.11 -13.85
CA TYR A 49 0.28 -3.16 -14.41
C TYR A 49 0.25 -3.47 -15.91
N ARG A 50 -0.58 -4.41 -16.37
CA ARG A 50 -0.74 -4.72 -17.80
C ARG A 50 -1.20 -3.50 -18.60
N GLN A 51 -2.15 -2.73 -18.07
CA GLN A 51 -2.60 -1.49 -18.72
C GLN A 51 -1.47 -0.45 -18.76
N ARG A 52 -0.69 -0.36 -17.67
CA ARG A 52 0.47 0.53 -17.58
C ARG A 52 1.53 0.16 -18.61
N ALA A 53 1.93 -1.10 -18.68
CA ALA A 53 2.92 -1.60 -19.64
C ALA A 53 2.46 -1.43 -21.09
N ALA A 54 1.19 -1.71 -21.38
CA ALA A 54 0.63 -1.49 -22.71
C ALA A 54 0.67 -0.02 -23.14
N ARG A 55 0.56 0.92 -22.22
CA ARG A 55 0.56 2.36 -22.50
C ARG A 55 1.97 2.96 -22.58
N LEU A 56 2.87 2.55 -21.70
CA LEU A 56 4.18 3.17 -21.53
C LEU A 56 5.33 2.32 -22.09
N GLY A 57 5.04 1.08 -22.53
CA GLY A 57 6.04 0.04 -22.79
C GLY A 57 6.59 -0.54 -21.51
N ASP A 58 7.18 -1.73 -21.57
CA ASP A 58 7.72 -2.42 -20.39
C ASP A 58 8.79 -1.59 -19.67
N ALA A 59 9.71 -0.98 -20.42
CA ALA A 59 10.72 -0.10 -19.86
C ALA A 59 10.14 1.19 -19.25
N GLY A 60 9.05 1.71 -19.80
CA GLY A 60 8.36 2.90 -19.32
C GLY A 60 7.45 2.64 -18.12
N ALA A 61 7.14 1.38 -17.82
CA ALA A 61 6.32 1.03 -16.65
C ALA A 61 6.98 1.49 -15.33
N GLY A 62 8.31 1.55 -15.28
CA GLY A 62 9.09 2.11 -14.17
C GLY A 62 9.11 1.25 -12.92
N VAL A 63 8.38 0.14 -12.90
CA VAL A 63 8.29 -0.85 -11.82
C VAL A 63 8.31 -2.26 -12.41
N LEU A 64 8.81 -3.23 -11.67
CA LEU A 64 8.66 -4.65 -11.99
C LEU A 64 7.45 -5.20 -11.25
N LEU A 65 6.67 -6.08 -11.87
CA LEU A 65 5.61 -6.82 -11.20
C LEU A 65 5.78 -8.32 -11.38
N GLU A 66 5.65 -9.04 -10.27
CA GLU A 66 5.49 -10.49 -10.23
C GLU A 66 4.15 -10.84 -9.56
N SER A 67 3.49 -11.87 -10.06
CA SER A 67 2.28 -12.42 -9.44
C SER A 67 2.51 -13.87 -9.07
N VAL A 68 2.27 -14.22 -7.80
CA VAL A 68 2.49 -15.58 -7.28
C VAL A 68 1.40 -16.00 -6.33
N GLU A 69 1.27 -17.30 -6.14
CA GLU A 69 0.43 -17.85 -5.07
C GLU A 69 1.02 -17.51 -3.69
N GLY A 70 0.15 -17.26 -2.71
CA GLY A 70 0.51 -16.76 -1.38
C GLY A 70 1.60 -17.55 -0.67
N TRP A 71 1.69 -18.89 -0.84
CA TRP A 71 2.73 -19.71 -0.23
C TRP A 71 4.14 -19.43 -0.75
N ARG A 72 4.28 -18.83 -1.95
CA ARG A 72 5.56 -18.44 -2.55
C ARG A 72 6.03 -17.05 -2.12
N THR A 73 5.20 -16.28 -1.41
CA THR A 73 5.43 -14.86 -1.07
C THR A 73 6.83 -14.62 -0.51
N ARG A 74 7.24 -15.38 0.49
CA ARG A 74 8.52 -15.18 1.19
C ARG A 74 9.73 -15.33 0.26
N ASN A 75 9.75 -16.38 -0.54
CA ASN A 75 10.86 -16.68 -1.44
C ASN A 75 10.94 -15.63 -2.55
N GLU A 76 9.78 -15.23 -3.08
CA GLU A 76 9.70 -14.27 -4.16
C GLU A 76 10.04 -12.85 -3.69
N ALA A 77 9.52 -12.42 -2.54
CA ALA A 77 9.89 -11.14 -1.93
C ALA A 77 11.40 -11.05 -1.68
N ALA A 78 12.01 -12.11 -1.15
CA ALA A 78 13.46 -12.18 -0.95
C ALA A 78 14.25 -12.18 -2.27
N ARG A 79 13.72 -12.77 -3.35
CA ARG A 79 14.31 -12.72 -4.69
C ARG A 79 14.28 -11.30 -5.24
N LEU A 80 13.13 -10.64 -5.17
CA LEU A 80 12.92 -9.28 -5.64
C LEU A 80 13.79 -8.27 -4.87
N ALA A 81 13.93 -8.45 -3.56
CA ALA A 81 14.73 -7.59 -2.70
C ALA A 81 16.23 -7.57 -3.06
N ARG A 82 16.76 -8.60 -3.77
CA ARG A 82 18.16 -8.59 -4.25
C ARG A 82 18.40 -7.58 -5.37
N GLY A 83 17.37 -7.25 -6.15
CA GLY A 83 17.49 -6.39 -7.32
C GLY A 83 16.85 -4.99 -7.14
N HIS A 84 16.09 -4.78 -6.07
CA HIS A 84 15.29 -3.58 -5.86
C HIS A 84 15.55 -2.97 -4.49
N ASP A 85 15.25 -1.69 -4.36
CA ASP A 85 15.38 -0.96 -3.09
C ASP A 85 14.12 -1.16 -2.22
N ILE A 86 12.96 -1.32 -2.86
CA ILE A 86 11.66 -1.50 -2.23
C ILE A 86 10.86 -2.60 -2.93
N VAL A 87 10.24 -3.47 -2.14
CA VAL A 87 9.24 -4.45 -2.60
C VAL A 87 7.90 -4.12 -1.95
N LEU A 88 6.86 -3.89 -2.74
CA LEU A 88 5.49 -3.69 -2.27
C LEU A 88 4.67 -4.96 -2.52
N ILE A 89 4.08 -5.50 -1.45
CA ILE A 89 3.22 -6.70 -1.52
C ILE A 89 1.76 -6.28 -1.42
N ASP A 90 0.95 -6.60 -2.44
CA ASP A 90 -0.52 -6.49 -2.39
C ASP A 90 -1.12 -7.80 -1.93
N SER A 91 -1.82 -7.78 -0.80
CA SER A 91 -2.38 -8.97 -0.17
C SER A 91 -3.88 -9.12 -0.42
N PRO A 92 -4.40 -10.36 -0.48
CA PRO A 92 -5.84 -10.60 -0.64
C PRO A 92 -6.63 -10.19 0.61
N PRO A 93 -7.94 -9.87 0.46
CA PRO A 93 -8.85 -9.80 1.59
C PRO A 93 -9.19 -11.22 2.10
N HIS A 94 -9.59 -11.35 3.36
CA HIS A 94 -10.15 -12.59 3.96
C HIS A 94 -9.29 -13.86 3.88
N ALA A 95 -8.05 -13.78 3.47
CA ALA A 95 -7.15 -14.94 3.32
C ALA A 95 -6.13 -14.94 4.48
N GLU A 96 -6.43 -15.66 5.57
CA GLU A 96 -5.59 -15.64 6.78
C GLU A 96 -4.18 -16.16 6.53
N MET A 97 -4.05 -17.24 5.74
CA MET A 97 -2.75 -17.84 5.47
C MET A 97 -1.87 -16.94 4.61
N GLU A 98 -2.42 -16.42 3.52
CA GLU A 98 -1.72 -15.52 2.60
C GLU A 98 -1.36 -14.19 3.28
N ALA A 99 -2.29 -13.62 4.05
CA ALA A 99 -2.04 -12.43 4.85
C ALA A 99 -0.91 -12.67 5.86
N LYS A 100 -0.87 -13.84 6.51
CA LYS A 100 0.20 -14.22 7.42
C LYS A 100 1.54 -14.34 6.71
N MET A 101 1.58 -14.96 5.54
CA MET A 101 2.81 -15.06 4.75
C MET A 101 3.31 -13.68 4.29
N ALA A 102 2.40 -12.79 3.86
CA ALA A 102 2.73 -11.43 3.47
C ALA A 102 3.29 -10.62 4.65
N VAL A 103 2.62 -10.66 5.81
CA VAL A 103 3.07 -9.96 7.02
C VAL A 103 4.43 -10.47 7.49
N ARG A 104 4.66 -11.78 7.52
CA ARG A 104 5.96 -12.38 7.89
C ARG A 104 7.11 -12.00 6.97
N SER A 105 6.80 -11.61 5.75
CA SER A 105 7.81 -11.22 4.75
C SER A 105 8.14 -9.73 4.79
N ALA A 106 7.41 -8.94 5.58
CA ALA A 106 7.48 -7.49 5.57
C ALA A 106 8.38 -6.93 6.67
N ASP A 107 9.00 -5.80 6.37
CA ASP A 107 9.66 -4.92 7.34
C ASP A 107 8.67 -3.90 7.92
N LEU A 108 7.58 -3.60 7.19
CA LEU A 108 6.48 -2.74 7.63
C LEU A 108 5.16 -3.22 7.01
N VAL A 109 4.10 -3.27 7.82
CA VAL A 109 2.73 -3.51 7.36
C VAL A 109 1.98 -2.19 7.27
N ILE A 110 1.48 -1.86 6.08
CA ILE A 110 0.67 -0.67 5.82
C ILE A 110 -0.80 -1.09 5.81
N VAL A 111 -1.60 -0.51 6.69
CA VAL A 111 -3.00 -0.92 6.91
C VAL A 111 -3.94 0.22 6.50
N PRO A 112 -4.46 0.21 5.26
CA PRO A 112 -5.44 1.22 4.84
C PRO A 112 -6.77 1.02 5.55
N VAL A 113 -7.34 2.09 6.10
CA VAL A 113 -8.63 2.07 6.80
C VAL A 113 -9.48 3.27 6.41
N GLN A 114 -10.75 3.03 6.12
CA GLN A 114 -11.70 4.12 5.95
C GLN A 114 -12.17 4.62 7.33
N PRO A 115 -12.45 5.92 7.51
CA PRO A 115 -12.87 6.48 8.79
C PRO A 115 -14.34 6.13 9.09
N SER A 116 -14.60 4.84 9.35
CA SER A 116 -15.88 4.31 9.80
C SER A 116 -15.68 3.29 10.92
N PRO A 117 -16.61 3.15 11.87
CA PRO A 117 -16.49 2.18 12.96
C PRO A 117 -16.23 0.76 12.47
N MET A 118 -16.97 0.32 11.43
CA MET A 118 -16.83 -1.02 10.88
C MET A 118 -15.45 -1.27 10.27
N ASP A 119 -14.87 -0.26 9.63
CA ASP A 119 -13.54 -0.36 9.04
C ASP A 119 -12.45 -0.39 10.12
N VAL A 120 -12.57 0.47 11.14
CA VAL A 120 -11.64 0.49 12.28
C VAL A 120 -11.67 -0.84 13.03
N TRP A 121 -12.84 -1.41 13.29
CA TRP A 121 -12.94 -2.73 13.94
C TRP A 121 -12.31 -3.84 13.09
N ALA A 122 -12.45 -3.76 11.77
CA ALA A 122 -11.86 -4.72 10.84
C ALA A 122 -10.32 -4.63 10.74
N THR A 123 -9.68 -3.60 11.30
CA THR A 123 -8.20 -3.53 11.36
C THR A 123 -7.61 -4.42 12.44
N ARG A 124 -8.37 -4.69 13.52
CA ARG A 124 -7.87 -5.40 14.70
C ARG A 124 -7.21 -6.75 14.38
N PRO A 125 -7.76 -7.63 13.54
CA PRO A 125 -7.09 -8.87 13.19
C PRO A 125 -5.75 -8.67 12.49
N THR A 126 -5.67 -7.71 11.56
CA THR A 126 -4.42 -7.38 10.85
C THR A 126 -3.35 -6.83 11.81
N LEU A 127 -3.74 -5.95 12.73
CA LEU A 127 -2.83 -5.39 13.74
C LEU A 127 -2.34 -6.45 14.72
N ARG A 128 -3.23 -7.36 15.17
CA ARG A 128 -2.84 -8.49 16.00
C ARG A 128 -1.86 -9.42 15.28
N LEU A 129 -2.10 -9.68 14.01
CA LEU A 129 -1.19 -10.50 13.20
C LEU A 129 0.18 -9.86 13.10
N ALA A 130 0.26 -8.56 12.79
CA ALA A 130 1.52 -7.81 12.74
C ALA A 130 2.26 -7.88 14.10
N GLN A 131 1.54 -7.70 15.21
CA GLN A 131 2.09 -7.81 16.55
C GLN A 131 2.63 -9.21 16.86
N GLN A 132 1.88 -10.26 16.52
CA GLN A 132 2.29 -11.66 16.69
C GLN A 132 3.56 -12.00 15.91
N GLU A 133 3.66 -11.48 14.69
CA GLU A 133 4.82 -11.68 13.82
C GLU A 133 5.96 -10.67 14.12
N LYS A 134 5.76 -9.76 15.07
CA LYS A 134 6.72 -8.71 15.49
C LYS A 134 7.11 -7.76 14.36
N VAL A 135 6.19 -7.50 13.45
CA VAL A 135 6.38 -6.55 12.34
C VAL A 135 5.67 -5.24 12.69
N PRO A 136 6.32 -4.09 12.56
CA PRO A 136 5.68 -2.80 12.79
C PRO A 136 4.51 -2.59 11.82
N ALA A 137 3.45 -1.93 12.27
CA ALA A 137 2.28 -1.63 11.48
C ALA A 137 2.00 -0.13 11.47
N LEU A 138 1.72 0.42 10.29
CA LEU A 138 1.31 1.80 10.06
C LEU A 138 -0.12 1.83 9.54
N VAL A 139 -1.04 2.36 10.31
CA VAL A 139 -2.42 2.58 9.87
C VAL A 139 -2.48 3.85 9.01
N VAL A 140 -3.13 3.77 7.86
CA VAL A 140 -3.29 4.89 6.91
C VAL A 140 -4.76 5.18 6.72
N LEU A 141 -5.21 6.38 7.07
CA LEU A 141 -6.57 6.82 6.77
C LEU A 141 -6.74 6.99 5.27
N ASN A 142 -7.65 6.20 4.71
CA ASN A 142 -7.96 6.17 3.29
C ASN A 142 -9.41 6.57 3.03
N ARG A 143 -9.69 7.17 1.88
CA ARG A 143 -11.03 7.67 1.50
C ARG A 143 -11.63 8.60 2.54
N VAL A 144 -10.80 9.46 3.10
CA VAL A 144 -11.24 10.43 4.11
C VAL A 144 -12.22 11.43 3.47
N PRO A 145 -13.47 11.50 3.95
CA PRO A 145 -14.42 12.49 3.45
C PRO A 145 -14.01 13.89 3.93
N PRO A 146 -14.34 14.94 3.15
CA PRO A 146 -14.05 16.30 3.57
C PRO A 146 -14.90 16.66 4.81
N ARG A 147 -14.28 17.27 5.82
CA ARG A 147 -14.92 17.86 7.00
C ARG A 147 -15.81 16.88 7.80
N ALA A 148 -15.41 15.67 7.99
CA ALA A 148 -16.16 14.67 8.74
C ALA A 148 -15.67 14.60 10.20
N ARG A 149 -16.49 15.05 11.16
CA ARG A 149 -16.25 14.90 12.60
C ARG A 149 -15.98 13.42 12.97
N LEU A 150 -16.68 12.49 12.32
CA LEU A 150 -16.46 11.06 12.50
C LEU A 150 -15.00 10.64 12.25
N THR A 151 -14.28 11.35 11.38
CA THR A 151 -12.86 11.06 11.15
C THR A 151 -12.02 11.22 12.42
N ASP A 152 -12.25 12.28 13.18
CA ASP A 152 -11.52 12.56 14.42
C ASP A 152 -11.87 11.53 15.51
N GLU A 153 -13.14 11.10 15.58
CA GLU A 153 -13.59 10.03 16.46
C GLU A 153 -12.89 8.70 16.09
N MET A 154 -12.76 8.40 14.80
CA MET A 154 -12.08 7.19 14.34
C MET A 154 -10.56 7.24 14.53
N VAL A 155 -9.95 8.41 14.43
CA VAL A 155 -8.53 8.60 14.82
C VAL A 155 -8.33 8.21 16.28
N ALA A 156 -9.15 8.73 17.18
CA ALA A 156 -9.07 8.41 18.60
C ALA A 156 -9.29 6.89 18.88
N GLU A 157 -10.14 6.22 18.12
CA GLU A 157 -10.33 4.77 18.24
C GLU A 157 -9.12 3.97 17.73
N ILE A 158 -8.47 4.43 16.67
CA ILE A 158 -7.23 3.80 16.15
C ILE A 158 -6.10 3.98 17.15
N GLU A 159 -5.92 5.18 17.72
CA GLU A 159 -4.89 5.47 18.72
C GLU A 159 -4.98 4.56 19.96
N LYS A 160 -6.21 4.19 20.37
CA LYS A 160 -6.43 3.22 21.47
C LYS A 160 -5.88 1.82 21.15
N THR A 161 -5.65 1.49 19.90
CA THR A 161 -5.06 0.19 19.53
C THR A 161 -3.56 0.12 19.79
N GLY A 162 -2.90 1.26 20.02
CA GLY A 162 -1.45 1.39 20.15
C GLY A 162 -0.70 1.26 18.82
N ALA A 163 -1.39 1.13 17.68
CA ALA A 163 -0.75 1.11 16.38
C ALA A 163 -0.34 2.52 15.94
N ALA A 164 0.78 2.62 15.22
CA ALA A 164 1.17 3.89 14.61
C ALA A 164 0.14 4.32 13.56
N LEU A 165 -0.25 5.59 13.60
CA LEU A 165 -1.14 6.20 12.62
C LEU A 165 -0.36 7.17 11.76
N ALA A 166 -0.47 7.04 10.44
CA ALA A 166 0.15 7.97 9.51
C ALA A 166 -0.44 9.39 9.65
N GLY A 167 0.43 10.38 9.65
CA GLY A 167 0.02 11.78 9.57
C GLY A 167 -0.58 12.13 8.21
N ALA A 168 -0.07 11.50 7.14
CA ALA A 168 -0.62 11.60 5.80
C ALA A 168 -1.99 10.88 5.71
N ARG A 169 -2.96 11.55 5.06
CA ARG A 169 -4.33 11.04 4.89
C ARG A 169 -4.71 11.09 3.42
N LEU A 170 -5.30 10.02 2.90
CA LEU A 170 -5.79 9.98 1.53
C LEU A 170 -7.28 10.33 1.48
N GLY A 171 -7.62 11.40 0.79
CA GLY A 171 -9.00 11.86 0.66
C GLY A 171 -9.86 10.95 -0.22
N ASN A 172 -11.17 11.01 -0.04
CA ASN A 172 -12.11 10.32 -0.93
C ASN A 172 -12.22 11.10 -2.26
N ARG A 173 -11.40 10.71 -3.24
CA ARG A 173 -11.27 11.41 -4.53
C ARG A 173 -11.44 10.45 -5.71
N ILE A 174 -12.24 10.85 -6.67
CA ILE A 174 -12.43 10.12 -7.94
C ILE A 174 -11.10 9.99 -8.70
N ALA A 175 -10.20 10.97 -8.55
CA ALA A 175 -8.89 10.99 -9.21
C ALA A 175 -8.07 9.71 -9.01
N PHE A 176 -8.14 9.07 -7.84
CA PHE A 176 -7.46 7.80 -7.58
C PHE A 176 -7.93 6.70 -8.52
N ALA A 177 -9.25 6.49 -8.61
CA ALA A 177 -9.82 5.46 -9.48
C ALA A 177 -9.63 5.79 -10.97
N ALA A 178 -9.79 7.06 -11.35
CA ALA A 178 -9.62 7.52 -12.72
C ALA A 178 -8.18 7.28 -13.22
N ALA A 179 -7.17 7.59 -12.42
CA ALA A 179 -5.78 7.35 -12.77
C ALA A 179 -5.48 5.85 -12.95
N LEU A 180 -6.01 4.99 -12.07
CA LEU A 180 -5.83 3.54 -12.18
C LEU A 180 -6.47 2.96 -13.44
N ALA A 181 -7.63 3.47 -13.84
CA ALA A 181 -8.30 3.05 -15.08
C ALA A 181 -7.44 3.33 -16.33
N GLU A 182 -6.46 4.22 -16.22
CA GLU A 182 -5.50 4.55 -17.28
C GLU A 182 -4.16 3.80 -17.14
N GLY A 183 -3.99 2.90 -16.19
CA GLY A 183 -2.69 2.30 -15.87
C GLY A 183 -1.69 3.30 -15.26
N ARG A 184 -2.16 4.41 -14.73
CA ARG A 184 -1.36 5.53 -14.21
C ARG A 184 -1.57 5.74 -12.71
N SER A 185 -0.81 6.65 -12.14
CA SER A 185 -1.00 7.17 -10.79
C SER A 185 -1.50 8.62 -10.81
N VAL A 186 -1.99 9.10 -9.66
CA VAL A 186 -2.39 10.51 -9.51
C VAL A 186 -1.21 11.47 -9.67
N GLY A 187 0.00 11.05 -9.31
CA GLY A 187 1.22 11.83 -9.53
C GLY A 187 1.51 12.07 -11.01
N GLU A 188 1.07 11.17 -11.90
CA GLU A 188 1.25 11.28 -13.35
C GLU A 188 0.07 11.98 -14.04
N THR A 189 -1.17 11.80 -13.54
CA THR A 189 -2.36 12.40 -14.18
C THR A 189 -2.63 13.81 -13.68
N GLN A 190 -2.34 14.09 -12.41
CA GLN A 190 -2.59 15.37 -11.76
C GLN A 190 -1.42 15.72 -10.81
N PRO A 191 -0.19 15.97 -11.32
CA PRO A 191 1.02 16.12 -10.49
C PRO A 191 0.97 17.29 -9.49
N ARG A 192 0.14 18.30 -9.76
CA ARG A 192 -0.09 19.44 -8.85
C ARG A 192 -1.41 19.30 -8.06
N GLY A 193 -2.06 18.15 -8.16
CA GLY A 193 -3.33 17.86 -7.52
C GLY A 193 -3.16 17.47 -6.04
N ARG A 194 -4.22 17.67 -5.25
CA ARG A 194 -4.23 17.26 -3.84
C ARG A 194 -4.02 15.77 -3.66
N ALA A 195 -4.56 14.94 -4.57
CA ALA A 195 -4.38 13.49 -4.49
C ALA A 195 -2.90 13.09 -4.66
N ALA A 196 -2.16 13.73 -5.56
CA ALA A 196 -0.72 13.51 -5.72
C ALA A 196 0.03 13.90 -4.44
N ALA A 197 -0.19 15.11 -3.94
CA ALA A 197 0.44 15.58 -2.70
C ALA A 197 0.16 14.67 -1.49
N GLU A 198 -1.04 14.09 -1.39
CA GLU A 198 -1.40 13.14 -0.33
C GLU A 198 -0.59 11.83 -0.44
N VAL A 199 -0.41 11.31 -1.66
CA VAL A 199 0.40 10.11 -1.91
C VAL A 199 1.87 10.38 -1.66
N ASP A 200 2.40 11.50 -2.13
CA ASP A 200 3.80 11.88 -1.95
C ASP A 200 4.12 12.04 -0.46
N ALA A 201 3.25 12.72 0.31
CA ALA A 201 3.40 12.85 1.75
C ALA A 201 3.42 11.49 2.47
N LEU A 202 2.57 10.55 2.05
CA LEU A 202 2.56 9.20 2.61
C LEU A 202 3.82 8.41 2.22
N ALA A 203 4.29 8.52 0.99
CA ALA A 203 5.52 7.87 0.54
C ALA A 203 6.72 8.38 1.35
N ASP A 204 6.84 9.70 1.54
CA ASP A 204 7.89 10.31 2.35
C ASP A 204 7.85 9.85 3.82
N GLU A 205 6.66 9.72 4.39
CA GLU A 205 6.48 9.24 5.74
C GLU A 205 6.92 7.78 5.90
N ILE A 206 6.51 6.91 4.95
CA ILE A 206 6.92 5.50 4.93
C ILE A 206 8.45 5.38 4.80
N LEU A 207 9.07 6.15 3.89
CA LEU A 207 10.52 6.13 3.72
C LEU A 207 11.26 6.56 4.98
N ARG A 208 10.79 7.59 5.67
CA ARG A 208 11.37 8.03 6.95
C ARG A 208 11.27 6.96 8.04
N LEU A 209 10.10 6.31 8.17
CA LEU A 209 9.89 5.22 9.14
C LEU A 209 10.78 4.01 8.84
N ALA A 210 11.01 3.72 7.56
CA ALA A 210 11.89 2.63 7.12
C ALA A 210 13.39 2.98 7.19
N GLY A 211 13.75 4.19 7.61
CA GLY A 211 15.15 4.65 7.62
C GLY A 211 15.76 4.80 6.23
N CYS A 212 14.92 4.91 5.19
CA CYS A 212 15.33 5.16 3.82
C CYS A 212 15.48 6.67 3.61
N THR A 213 16.68 7.15 3.36
CA THR A 213 16.90 8.52 2.93
C THR A 213 16.56 8.66 1.44
N ALA A 214 15.94 9.79 1.07
CA ALA A 214 15.79 10.16 -0.35
C ALA A 214 17.18 10.19 -1.01
N ARG A 215 17.31 9.57 -2.19
CA ARG A 215 18.54 9.58 -2.99
C ARG A 215 18.58 10.75 -3.94
#